data_bc5121658076e83417dcc615525f788e
#
_entry.id   bc5121658076e83417dcc615525f788e
#
_cell.length_a   1.000
_cell.length_b   1.000
_cell.length_c   1.000
_cell.angle_alpha   90.00
_cell.angle_beta   90.00
_cell.angle_gamma   90.00
#
_symmetry.space_group_name_H-M   'P 1'
#
loop_
_entity.id
_entity.type
_entity.pdbx_description
1 polymer ?
#
loop_
_entity_poly.entity_id
_entity_poly.type
_entity_poly.pdbx_seq_one_letter_code
_entity_poly.pdbx_strand_id
1 'polypeptide(L)'
;MADAYVHPQAIVETTEIGPHTRVWAFAHVMPDARVGADCNICDHTYIDNGVVVGDRVTIKSGVYLWEGMVVEDEVFLGPQATFTNDRFPRSRQPWTCEGIVIKRGATVGAGAVVLPGTTIGERAMVGAGAVVTKDVEADTVVAGNPAKVIRRLDPPDE
;
A
#
# COMPACT_ATOMS: atom_id res chain seq x y z
N MET A 1 21.79 3.65 -16.69
CA MET A 1 20.86 3.15 -15.64
C MET A 1 19.61 2.75 -16.38
N ALA A 2 18.99 1.61 -16.06
CA ALA A 2 17.77 1.21 -16.72
C ALA A 2 16.62 2.05 -16.16
N ASP A 3 15.90 2.73 -17.05
CA ASP A 3 14.76 3.54 -16.70
C ASP A 3 13.59 2.68 -16.20
N ALA A 4 12.59 3.31 -15.61
CA ALA A 4 11.35 2.62 -15.28
C ALA A 4 10.62 2.15 -16.55
N TYR A 5 9.97 1.01 -16.48
CA TYR A 5 9.07 0.56 -17.54
C TYR A 5 7.65 1.05 -17.27
N VAL A 6 7.08 1.78 -18.19
CA VAL A 6 5.68 2.21 -18.14
C VAL A 6 4.92 1.61 -19.31
N HIS A 7 3.90 0.81 -19.01
CA HIS A 7 3.05 0.23 -20.05
C HIS A 7 2.32 1.32 -20.84
N PRO A 8 2.19 1.22 -22.18
CA PRO A 8 1.57 2.27 -23.00
C PRO A 8 0.12 2.63 -22.64
N GLN A 9 -0.59 1.78 -21.94
CA GLN A 9 -1.94 2.03 -21.44
C GLN A 9 -1.99 2.45 -19.98
N ALA A 10 -0.86 2.67 -19.32
CA ALA A 10 -0.82 3.29 -18.01
C ALA A 10 -0.85 4.83 -18.14
N ILE A 11 -1.39 5.50 -17.12
CA ILE A 11 -1.35 6.95 -16.99
C ILE A 11 -0.39 7.28 -15.85
N VAL A 12 0.78 7.78 -16.17
CA VAL A 12 1.79 8.18 -15.18
C VAL A 12 2.09 9.65 -15.37
N GLU A 13 1.64 10.45 -14.41
CA GLU A 13 1.74 11.91 -14.47
C GLU A 13 2.94 12.44 -13.65
N THR A 14 3.44 11.64 -12.69
CA THR A 14 4.64 11.97 -11.92
C THR A 14 5.93 11.72 -12.70
N THR A 15 6.99 12.45 -12.36
CA THR A 15 8.37 12.18 -12.80
C THR A 15 9.18 11.41 -11.75
N GLU A 16 8.62 11.17 -10.60
CA GLU A 16 9.25 10.55 -9.43
C GLU A 16 9.02 9.02 -9.42
N ILE A 17 9.45 8.33 -10.47
CA ILE A 17 9.46 6.86 -10.55
C ILE A 17 10.91 6.37 -10.56
N GLY A 18 11.27 5.58 -9.55
CA GLY A 18 12.62 5.03 -9.44
C GLY A 18 12.99 4.02 -10.54
N PRO A 19 14.30 3.81 -10.77
CA PRO A 19 14.79 2.92 -11.81
C PRO A 19 14.29 1.48 -11.60
N HIS A 20 14.17 0.72 -12.70
CA HIS A 20 13.71 -0.68 -12.74
C HIS A 20 12.27 -0.91 -12.24
N THR A 21 11.57 0.12 -11.81
CA THR A 21 10.14 0.01 -11.47
C THR A 21 9.32 -0.28 -12.72
N ARG A 22 8.33 -1.15 -12.59
CA ARG A 22 7.41 -1.53 -13.66
C ARG A 22 6.00 -1.07 -13.32
N VAL A 23 5.42 -0.27 -14.20
CA VAL A 23 4.03 0.18 -14.10
C VAL A 23 3.24 -0.47 -15.23
N TRP A 24 2.29 -1.31 -14.87
CA TRP A 24 1.53 -2.13 -15.82
C TRP A 24 0.27 -1.42 -16.33
N ALA A 25 -0.47 -2.12 -17.20
CA ALA A 25 -1.60 -1.55 -17.92
C ALA A 25 -2.69 -1.00 -16.97
N PHE A 26 -3.29 0.13 -17.37
CA PHE A 26 -4.40 0.76 -16.66
C PHE A 26 -4.07 1.21 -15.22
N ALA A 27 -2.82 1.19 -14.82
CA ALA A 27 -2.40 1.84 -13.59
C ALA A 27 -2.43 3.36 -13.80
N HIS A 28 -2.82 4.11 -12.77
CA HIS A 28 -2.82 5.57 -12.76
C HIS A 28 -2.02 6.09 -11.58
N VAL A 29 -0.95 6.82 -11.86
CA VAL A 29 -0.06 7.43 -10.86
C VAL A 29 -0.14 8.95 -11.00
N MET A 30 -0.59 9.62 -9.95
CA MET A 30 -0.86 11.06 -9.93
C MET A 30 0.44 11.90 -9.89
N PRO A 31 0.37 13.21 -10.24
CA PRO A 31 1.57 14.07 -10.41
C PRO A 31 2.49 14.17 -9.19
N ASP A 32 1.92 14.22 -7.98
CA ASP A 32 2.70 14.41 -6.74
C ASP A 32 3.00 13.09 -6.00
N ALA A 33 2.69 11.95 -6.62
CA ALA A 33 3.07 10.64 -6.09
C ALA A 33 4.56 10.37 -6.31
N ARG A 34 5.17 9.62 -5.37
CA ARG A 34 6.56 9.17 -5.46
C ARG A 34 6.62 7.67 -5.35
N VAL A 35 7.33 7.03 -6.26
CA VAL A 35 7.51 5.58 -6.27
C VAL A 35 9.00 5.27 -6.37
N GLY A 36 9.51 4.48 -5.46
CA GLY A 36 10.90 4.07 -5.40
C GLY A 36 11.34 3.14 -6.53
N ALA A 37 12.52 2.57 -6.37
CA ALA A 37 13.16 1.69 -7.34
C ALA A 37 12.67 0.23 -7.21
N ASP A 38 12.82 -0.54 -8.28
CA ASP A 38 12.55 -1.99 -8.32
C ASP A 38 11.12 -2.38 -7.91
N CYS A 39 10.16 -1.48 -8.02
CA CYS A 39 8.77 -1.73 -7.68
C CYS A 39 8.02 -2.46 -8.82
N ASN A 40 6.94 -3.15 -8.44
CA ASN A 40 6.02 -3.78 -9.38
C ASN A 40 4.59 -3.28 -9.12
N ILE A 41 4.13 -2.35 -9.96
CA ILE A 41 2.81 -1.72 -9.87
C ILE A 41 1.90 -2.40 -10.89
N CYS A 42 1.05 -3.32 -10.42
CA CYS A 42 0.22 -4.14 -11.28
C CYS A 42 -0.98 -3.39 -11.87
N ASP A 43 -1.69 -4.05 -12.76
CA ASP A 43 -2.80 -3.49 -13.53
C ASP A 43 -3.90 -2.91 -12.62
N HIS A 44 -4.51 -1.81 -13.07
CA HIS A 44 -5.61 -1.14 -12.36
C HIS A 44 -5.25 -0.67 -10.95
N THR A 45 -3.99 -0.35 -10.69
CA THR A 45 -3.56 0.31 -9.46
C THR A 45 -3.80 1.81 -9.58
N TYR A 46 -4.24 2.45 -8.50
CA TYR A 46 -4.31 3.91 -8.40
C TYR A 46 -3.40 4.40 -7.29
N ILE A 47 -2.55 5.38 -7.56
CA ILE A 47 -1.65 6.02 -6.60
C ILE A 47 -1.93 7.51 -6.61
N ASP A 48 -2.54 8.00 -5.53
CA ASP A 48 -3.00 9.39 -5.39
C ASP A 48 -1.84 10.36 -5.13
N ASN A 49 -2.12 11.64 -5.24
CA ASN A 49 -1.19 12.71 -4.91
C ASN A 49 -0.67 12.58 -3.47
N GLY A 50 0.60 12.91 -3.27
CA GLY A 50 1.24 12.88 -1.95
C GLY A 50 1.52 11.48 -1.38
N VAL A 51 1.14 10.41 -2.07
CA VAL A 51 1.49 9.04 -1.68
C VAL A 51 2.99 8.82 -1.90
N VAL A 52 3.63 8.20 -0.91
CA VAL A 52 5.04 7.81 -0.98
C VAL A 52 5.16 6.30 -0.93
N VAL A 53 5.76 5.71 -1.95
CA VAL A 53 6.07 4.28 -2.05
C VAL A 53 7.59 4.12 -2.08
N GLY A 54 8.12 3.32 -1.17
CA GLY A 54 9.54 3.00 -1.08
C GLY A 54 10.04 2.06 -2.19
N ASP A 55 11.18 1.45 -1.97
CA ASP A 55 11.83 0.57 -2.93
C ASP A 55 11.33 -0.88 -2.82
N ARG A 56 11.41 -1.64 -3.91
CA ARG A 56 11.10 -3.08 -3.96
C ARG A 56 9.69 -3.43 -3.49
N VAL A 57 8.75 -2.49 -3.64
CA VAL A 57 7.34 -2.69 -3.28
C VAL A 57 6.60 -3.41 -4.39
N THR A 58 5.76 -4.36 -4.03
CA THR A 58 4.82 -5.01 -4.94
C THR A 58 3.39 -4.60 -4.61
N ILE A 59 2.73 -3.93 -5.55
CA ILE A 59 1.33 -3.56 -5.45
C ILE A 59 0.56 -4.38 -6.50
N LYS A 60 -0.28 -5.29 -6.02
CA LYS A 60 -1.08 -6.16 -6.89
C LYS A 60 -2.30 -5.43 -7.45
N SER A 61 -2.90 -6.04 -8.46
CA SER A 61 -4.00 -5.43 -9.24
C SER A 61 -5.19 -5.00 -8.37
N GLY A 62 -5.76 -3.85 -8.73
CA GLY A 62 -6.95 -3.30 -8.10
C GLY A 62 -6.72 -2.68 -6.71
N VAL A 63 -5.50 -2.39 -6.36
CA VAL A 63 -5.15 -1.67 -5.12
C VAL A 63 -5.13 -0.17 -5.38
N TYR A 64 -5.82 0.60 -4.53
CA TYR A 64 -5.84 2.05 -4.57
C TYR A 64 -5.17 2.61 -3.32
N LEU A 65 -4.16 3.45 -3.52
CA LEU A 65 -3.45 4.17 -2.47
C LEU A 65 -3.91 5.63 -2.47
N TRP A 66 -4.42 6.07 -1.37
CA TRP A 66 -5.01 7.40 -1.21
C TRP A 66 -4.04 8.38 -0.57
N GLU A 67 -4.29 9.68 -0.76
CA GLU A 67 -3.55 10.75 -0.12
C GLU A 67 -3.26 10.47 1.36
N GLY A 68 -2.04 10.80 1.81
CA GLY A 68 -1.56 10.59 3.17
C GLY A 68 -0.96 9.21 3.44
N MET A 69 -1.00 8.29 2.48
CA MET A 69 -0.38 6.97 2.66
C MET A 69 1.13 7.00 2.46
N VAL A 70 1.82 6.25 3.32
CA VAL A 70 3.25 5.93 3.20
C VAL A 70 3.42 4.41 3.20
N VAL A 71 4.00 3.90 2.13
CA VAL A 71 4.35 2.48 1.97
C VAL A 71 5.87 2.38 1.95
N GLU A 72 6.45 1.82 2.99
CA GLU A 72 7.90 1.67 3.10
C GLU A 72 8.43 0.55 2.18
N ASP A 73 9.74 0.32 2.21
CA ASP A 73 10.41 -0.65 1.34
C ASP A 73 9.92 -2.08 1.54
N GLU A 74 10.04 -2.89 0.48
CA GLU A 74 9.82 -4.35 0.53
C GLU A 74 8.40 -4.77 0.94
N VAL A 75 7.43 -3.86 0.91
CA VAL A 75 6.03 -4.14 1.23
C VAL A 75 5.35 -4.90 0.09
N PHE A 76 4.49 -5.83 0.46
CA PHE A 76 3.61 -6.53 -0.47
C PHE A 76 2.14 -6.19 -0.19
N LEU A 77 1.46 -5.61 -1.19
CA LEU A 77 0.03 -5.35 -1.15
C LEU A 77 -0.70 -6.35 -2.07
N GLY A 78 -1.47 -7.22 -1.46
CA GLY A 78 -2.24 -8.25 -2.16
C GLY A 78 -3.35 -7.69 -3.04
N PRO A 79 -3.84 -8.47 -4.03
CA PRO A 79 -4.86 -8.00 -4.95
C PRO A 79 -6.13 -7.56 -4.20
N GLN A 80 -6.72 -6.44 -4.64
CA GLN A 80 -7.93 -5.88 -4.05
C GLN A 80 -7.81 -5.51 -2.56
N ALA A 81 -6.59 -5.38 -2.01
CA ALA A 81 -6.43 -4.78 -0.69
C ALA A 81 -6.97 -3.34 -0.73
N THR A 82 -7.78 -2.99 0.24
CA THR A 82 -8.54 -1.73 0.28
C THR A 82 -8.07 -0.85 1.43
N PHE A 83 -7.77 0.38 1.11
CA PHE A 83 -7.35 1.41 2.06
C PHE A 83 -8.34 2.57 2.04
N THR A 84 -8.48 3.25 3.16
CA THR A 84 -9.33 4.45 3.28
C THR A 84 -8.59 5.53 4.05
N ASN A 85 -8.91 6.80 3.81
CA ASN A 85 -8.24 7.93 4.45
C ASN A 85 -9.20 8.93 5.12
N ASP A 86 -10.49 8.59 5.16
CA ASP A 86 -11.54 9.32 5.88
C ASP A 86 -12.24 8.37 6.85
N ARG A 87 -12.17 8.68 8.14
CA ARG A 87 -12.74 7.83 9.20
C ARG A 87 -14.27 7.93 9.28
N PHE A 88 -14.83 9.08 8.94
CA PHE A 88 -16.25 9.36 9.04
C PHE A 88 -16.80 9.96 7.74
N PRO A 89 -16.73 9.23 6.62
CA PRO A 89 -17.05 9.78 5.31
C PRO A 89 -18.50 10.25 5.23
N ARG A 90 -18.69 11.48 4.76
CA ARG A 90 -19.99 12.08 4.47
C ARG A 90 -19.89 12.84 3.16
N SER A 91 -20.84 12.59 2.26
CA SER A 91 -20.89 13.30 0.98
C SER A 91 -20.92 14.81 1.19
N ARG A 92 -20.01 15.50 0.50
CA ARG A 92 -19.90 16.97 0.46
C ARG A 92 -19.67 17.66 1.82
N GLN A 93 -19.19 16.94 2.82
CA GLN A 93 -18.78 17.52 4.10
C GLN A 93 -17.28 17.68 4.16
N PRO A 94 -16.78 18.67 4.93
CA PRO A 94 -15.36 18.75 5.25
C PRO A 94 -14.88 17.45 5.94
N TRP A 95 -13.68 17.02 5.63
CA TRP A 95 -13.08 15.83 6.21
C TRP A 95 -11.59 16.06 6.51
N THR A 96 -11.03 15.22 7.33
CA THR A 96 -9.60 15.26 7.67
C THR A 96 -8.94 13.99 7.15
N CYS A 97 -7.88 14.15 6.37
CA CYS A 97 -7.08 13.02 5.90
C CYS A 97 -6.37 12.35 7.08
N GLU A 98 -6.65 11.06 7.28
CA GLU A 98 -5.93 10.21 8.21
C GLU A 98 -5.16 9.16 7.40
N GLY A 99 -3.89 9.45 7.11
CA GLY A 99 -3.01 8.59 6.34
C GLY A 99 -2.77 7.23 7.01
N ILE A 100 -2.38 6.25 6.20
CA ILE A 100 -1.98 4.91 6.64
C ILE A 100 -0.48 4.77 6.42
N VAL A 101 0.22 4.18 7.38
CA VAL A 101 1.64 3.85 7.25
C VAL A 101 1.82 2.34 7.22
N ILE A 102 2.45 1.83 6.16
CA ILE A 102 2.78 0.41 6.03
C ILE A 102 4.29 0.30 6.09
N LYS A 103 4.77 -0.30 7.18
CA LYS A 103 6.19 -0.39 7.50
C LYS A 103 6.90 -1.44 6.66
N ARG A 104 8.23 -1.32 6.62
CA ARG A 104 9.12 -2.15 5.82
C ARG A 104 8.80 -3.65 5.93
N GLY A 105 8.78 -4.33 4.79
CA GLY A 105 8.58 -5.78 4.71
C GLY A 105 7.21 -6.29 5.13
N ALA A 106 6.26 -5.40 5.45
CA ALA A 106 4.92 -5.82 5.81
C ALA A 106 4.14 -6.37 4.60
N THR A 107 3.19 -7.25 4.87
CA THR A 107 2.30 -7.83 3.87
C THR A 107 0.85 -7.52 4.21
N VAL A 108 0.10 -7.02 3.24
CA VAL A 108 -1.36 -6.90 3.34
C VAL A 108 -1.99 -7.91 2.39
N GLY A 109 -2.73 -8.86 2.93
CA GLY A 109 -3.35 -9.95 2.19
C GLY A 109 -4.45 -9.50 1.23
N ALA A 110 -4.79 -10.37 0.28
CA ALA A 110 -5.82 -10.10 -0.72
C ALA A 110 -7.17 -9.73 -0.08
N GLY A 111 -7.81 -8.67 -0.57
CA GLY A 111 -9.13 -8.23 -0.10
C GLY A 111 -9.17 -7.74 1.35
N ALA A 112 -8.03 -7.58 2.02
CA ALA A 112 -8.02 -6.98 3.36
C ALA A 112 -8.40 -5.51 3.29
N VAL A 113 -9.07 -5.02 4.33
CA VAL A 113 -9.46 -3.62 4.49
C VAL A 113 -8.69 -3.01 5.63
N VAL A 114 -8.03 -1.87 5.40
CA VAL A 114 -7.28 -1.14 6.42
C VAL A 114 -7.92 0.23 6.62
N LEU A 115 -8.33 0.51 7.85
CA LEU A 115 -9.01 1.76 8.20
C LEU A 115 -8.03 2.92 8.39
N PRO A 116 -8.51 4.18 8.28
CA PRO A 116 -7.67 5.37 8.33
C PRO A 116 -6.87 5.50 9.62
N GLY A 117 -5.71 6.15 9.55
CA GLY A 117 -4.84 6.44 10.68
C GLY A 117 -4.14 5.21 11.27
N THR A 118 -4.15 4.08 10.55
CA THR A 118 -3.57 2.81 11.03
C THR A 118 -2.12 2.67 10.59
N THR A 119 -1.28 2.14 11.46
CA THR A 119 0.08 1.71 11.15
C THR A 119 0.16 0.18 11.11
N ILE A 120 0.63 -0.38 9.99
CA ILE A 120 1.00 -1.79 9.90
C ILE A 120 2.49 -1.90 10.20
N GLY A 121 2.84 -2.58 11.29
CA GLY A 121 4.21 -2.68 11.80
C GLY A 121 5.15 -3.43 10.86
N GLU A 122 6.45 -3.26 11.10
CA GLU A 122 7.50 -3.87 10.28
C GLU A 122 7.35 -5.40 10.23
N ARG A 123 7.45 -5.98 9.03
CA ARG A 123 7.27 -7.41 8.76
C ARG A 123 5.94 -8.01 9.25
N ALA A 124 4.98 -7.19 9.67
CA ALA A 124 3.66 -7.70 10.03
C ALA A 124 2.92 -8.26 8.81
N MET A 125 2.06 -9.22 9.06
CA MET A 125 1.26 -9.85 8.02
C MET A 125 -0.22 -9.72 8.34
N VAL A 126 -0.95 -9.04 7.47
CA VAL A 126 -2.42 -8.95 7.51
C VAL A 126 -2.99 -10.05 6.63
N GLY A 127 -3.77 -10.95 7.21
CA GLY A 127 -4.41 -12.05 6.51
C GLY A 127 -5.42 -11.58 5.46
N ALA A 128 -5.63 -12.40 4.42
CA ALA A 128 -6.61 -12.09 3.37
C ALA A 128 -8.00 -11.88 3.96
N GLY A 129 -8.73 -10.88 3.46
CA GLY A 129 -10.08 -10.53 3.91
C GLY A 129 -10.17 -9.95 5.33
N ALA A 130 -9.06 -9.69 6.01
CA ALA A 130 -9.07 -9.09 7.34
C ALA A 130 -9.54 -7.63 7.31
N VAL A 131 -10.16 -7.16 8.39
CA VAL A 131 -10.51 -5.75 8.59
C VAL A 131 -9.68 -5.18 9.74
N VAL A 132 -8.67 -4.41 9.39
CA VAL A 132 -7.74 -3.79 10.34
C VAL A 132 -8.31 -2.46 10.81
N THR A 133 -8.64 -2.40 12.10
CA THR A 133 -9.30 -1.24 12.73
C THR A 133 -8.37 -0.44 13.66
N LYS A 134 -7.16 -0.93 13.89
CA LYS A 134 -6.13 -0.32 14.76
C LYS A 134 -4.75 -0.79 14.34
N ASP A 135 -3.72 -0.17 14.88
CA ASP A 135 -2.33 -0.49 14.60
C ASP A 135 -2.02 -1.99 14.79
N VAL A 136 -1.16 -2.49 13.93
CA VAL A 136 -0.64 -3.86 13.96
C VAL A 136 0.81 -3.81 14.39
N GLU A 137 1.17 -4.54 15.45
CA GLU A 137 2.55 -4.61 15.93
C GLU A 137 3.47 -5.26 14.90
N ALA A 138 4.75 -4.88 14.93
CA ALA A 138 5.77 -5.53 14.14
C ALA A 138 5.82 -7.05 14.40
N ASP A 139 6.23 -7.82 13.40
CA ASP A 139 6.40 -9.27 13.52
C ASP A 139 5.16 -10.03 14.00
N THR A 140 3.98 -9.54 13.67
CA THR A 140 2.72 -10.23 14.01
C THR A 140 1.91 -10.61 12.78
N VAL A 141 1.17 -11.70 12.90
CA VAL A 141 0.13 -12.08 11.94
C VAL A 141 -1.22 -11.73 12.54
N VAL A 142 -2.01 -10.94 11.83
CA VAL A 142 -3.38 -10.59 12.20
C VAL A 142 -4.36 -11.09 11.14
N ALA A 143 -5.55 -11.49 11.54
CA ALA A 143 -6.62 -11.85 10.60
C ALA A 143 -8.00 -11.68 11.25
N GLY A 144 -9.03 -11.77 10.43
CA GLY A 144 -10.44 -11.70 10.84
C GLY A 144 -11.03 -10.30 10.74
N ASN A 145 -12.29 -10.18 11.15
CA ASN A 145 -13.05 -8.92 11.20
C ASN A 145 -13.74 -8.80 12.57
N PRO A 146 -13.32 -7.87 13.45
CA PRO A 146 -12.10 -7.06 13.33
C PRO A 146 -10.83 -7.94 13.42
N ALA A 147 -9.74 -7.49 12.80
CA ALA A 147 -8.47 -8.21 12.79
C ALA A 147 -7.91 -8.34 14.21
N LYS A 148 -7.46 -9.55 14.54
CA LYS A 148 -6.82 -9.88 15.82
C LYS A 148 -5.52 -10.62 15.59
N VAL A 149 -4.58 -10.51 16.52
CA VAL A 149 -3.33 -11.25 16.48
C VAL A 149 -3.61 -12.75 16.53
N ILE A 150 -3.07 -13.48 15.56
CA ILE A 150 -3.13 -14.95 15.48
C ILE A 150 -1.85 -15.55 16.04
N ARG A 151 -0.71 -14.98 15.66
CA ARG A 151 0.60 -15.42 16.15
C ARG A 151 1.65 -14.33 15.93
N ARG A 152 2.82 -14.49 16.52
CA ARG A 152 4.02 -13.73 16.17
C ARG A 152 4.82 -14.47 15.10
N LEU A 153 5.55 -13.72 14.30
CA LEU A 153 6.55 -14.25 13.38
C LEU A 153 7.86 -14.43 14.15
N ASP A 154 8.61 -15.45 13.80
CA ASP A 154 9.96 -15.59 14.28
C ASP A 154 10.84 -14.47 13.68
N PRO A 155 11.82 -13.92 14.44
CA PRO A 155 12.75 -12.98 13.85
C PRO A 155 13.45 -13.63 12.65
N PRO A 156 13.79 -12.86 11.60
CA PRO A 156 14.56 -13.39 10.50
C PRO A 156 15.91 -13.92 11.04
N ASP A 157 16.33 -15.07 10.56
CA ASP A 157 17.69 -15.56 10.82
C ASP A 157 18.69 -14.49 10.33
N GLU A 158 19.63 -14.09 11.19
CA GLU A 158 20.69 -13.12 10.88
C GLU A 158 21.68 -13.66 9.85
#